data_ffbb2f57ada150bd9939ca07eec17ca0
#
_entry.id   ffbb2f57ada150bd9939ca07eec17ca0
#
_cell.length_a   1.000
_cell.length_b   1.000
_cell.length_c   1.000
_cell.angle_alpha   90.00
_cell.angle_beta   90.00
_cell.angle_gamma   90.00
#
_symmetry.space_group_name_H-M   'P 1'
#
loop_
_entity.id
_entity.type
_entity.pdbx_description
1 polymer ?
#
loop_
_entity_poly.entity_id
_entity_poly.type
_entity_poly.pdbx_seq_one_letter_code
_entity_poly.pdbx_strand_id
1 'polypeptide(L)'
;MHALPALSEAKENINDISFDWVVDKNFASVPSWHPLVDKIITTDHRNWKKQFFSKDTRESLRHVVNKLNEGNYDLVVDMQNNLKSAFISYLIKHDVIGMDAKSAREFPAHLAYSNKINVDKRLHAIERQKELLGKALGYKCKKNNVNFGALFKNFVKPNIELANEYIVLVQNASWITKQWSIENWQELIRRIEEKGVPMLLPSGNLEELERAKEICSISDMAQAL
;
A
#
# COMPACT_ATOMS: atom_id res chain seq x y z
N MET A 1 0.26 2.85 -0.97
CA MET A 1 0.72 3.75 -2.05
C MET A 1 -0.34 4.80 -2.46
N HIS A 2 -1.59 4.45 -2.74
CA HIS A 2 -2.61 5.42 -3.20
C HIS A 2 -2.86 6.60 -2.24
N ALA A 3 -2.53 6.46 -0.96
CA ALA A 3 -2.70 7.52 0.03
C ALA A 3 -1.48 8.48 0.14
N LEU A 4 -0.31 8.12 -0.40
CA LEU A 4 0.87 9.00 -0.34
C LEU A 4 0.65 10.38 -0.99
N PRO A 5 -0.02 10.48 -2.17
CA PRO A 5 -0.32 11.80 -2.75
C PRO A 5 -1.21 12.69 -1.88
N ALA A 6 -2.05 12.10 -1.03
CA ALA A 6 -2.86 12.87 -0.09
C ALA A 6 -1.99 13.54 1.00
N LEU A 7 -0.91 12.89 1.44
CA LEU A 7 0.03 13.47 2.40
C LEU A 7 0.81 14.65 1.78
N SER A 8 1.28 14.47 0.54
CA SER A 8 1.96 15.54 -0.18
C SER A 8 1.07 16.77 -0.35
N GLU A 9 -0.20 16.57 -0.68
CA GLU A 9 -1.16 17.67 -0.81
C GLU A 9 -1.51 18.30 0.55
N ALA A 10 -1.60 17.51 1.62
CA ALA A 10 -1.80 18.03 2.97
C ALA A 10 -0.67 18.98 3.36
N LYS A 11 0.59 18.68 3.04
CA LYS A 11 1.73 19.58 3.29
C LYS A 11 1.65 20.90 2.55
N GLU A 12 1.06 20.91 1.34
CA GLU A 12 0.86 22.15 0.58
C GLU A 12 -0.20 23.07 1.21
N ASN A 13 -1.10 22.51 2.04
CA ASN A 13 -2.23 23.25 2.62
C ASN A 13 -2.07 23.51 4.12
N ILE A 14 -1.26 22.72 4.83
CA ILE A 14 -1.09 22.80 6.29
C ILE A 14 0.39 22.80 6.63
N ASN A 15 0.82 23.86 7.32
CA ASN A 15 2.17 23.91 7.89
C ASN A 15 2.27 22.94 9.07
N ASP A 16 3.48 22.44 9.30
CA ASP A 16 3.83 21.60 10.47
C ASP A 16 2.96 20.36 10.67
N ILE A 17 2.53 19.74 9.55
CA ILE A 17 1.81 18.47 9.55
C ILE A 17 2.79 17.29 9.49
N SER A 18 2.56 16.29 10.32
CA SER A 18 3.23 14.99 10.27
C SER A 18 2.23 13.85 10.44
N PHE A 19 2.65 12.63 10.13
CA PHE A 19 1.77 11.47 10.14
C PHE A 19 2.43 10.27 10.83
N ASP A 20 1.75 9.67 11.78
CA ASP A 20 2.02 8.31 12.21
C ASP A 20 1.19 7.35 11.34
N TRP A 21 1.80 6.30 10.82
CA TRP A 21 1.15 5.43 9.85
C TRP A 21 0.97 4.00 10.36
N VAL A 22 -0.29 3.55 10.41
CA VAL A 22 -0.62 2.17 10.73
C VAL A 22 -0.65 1.34 9.46
N VAL A 23 0.11 0.25 9.40
CA VAL A 23 0.22 -0.59 8.20
C VAL A 23 0.52 -2.05 8.56
N ASP A 24 0.10 -2.99 7.68
CA ASP A 24 0.54 -4.39 7.80
C ASP A 24 2.07 -4.48 7.67
N LYS A 25 2.72 -5.28 8.54
CA LYS A 25 4.19 -5.41 8.63
C LYS A 25 4.87 -5.69 7.29
N ASN A 26 4.19 -6.41 6.38
CA ASN A 26 4.74 -6.73 5.06
C ASN A 26 4.83 -5.53 4.12
N PHE A 27 4.21 -4.41 4.48
CA PHE A 27 4.21 -3.18 3.68
C PHE A 27 4.79 -1.98 4.43
N ALA A 28 5.48 -2.22 5.54
CA ALA A 28 6.03 -1.16 6.40
C ALA A 28 7.02 -0.24 5.66
N SER A 29 7.74 -0.76 4.65
CA SER A 29 8.66 0.03 3.83
C SER A 29 7.98 1.09 2.97
N VAL A 30 6.70 0.90 2.60
CA VAL A 30 6.01 1.83 1.69
C VAL A 30 5.77 3.21 2.33
N PRO A 31 5.23 3.32 3.56
CA PRO A 31 5.10 4.62 4.22
C PRO A 31 6.44 5.32 4.49
N SER A 32 7.52 4.56 4.75
CA SER A 32 8.84 5.15 5.03
C SER A 32 9.45 5.91 3.84
N TRP A 33 8.89 5.77 2.65
CA TRP A 33 9.35 6.54 1.49
C TRP A 33 8.91 8.01 1.55
N HIS A 34 7.88 8.32 2.33
CA HIS A 34 7.33 9.68 2.40
C HIS A 34 7.92 10.47 3.59
N PRO A 35 8.47 11.68 3.37
CA PRO A 35 9.17 12.45 4.42
C PRO A 35 8.27 12.94 5.56
N LEU A 36 6.96 12.96 5.37
CA LEU A 36 5.99 13.38 6.40
C LEU A 36 5.54 12.23 7.31
N VAL A 37 6.01 11.01 7.08
CA VAL A 37 5.70 9.88 7.96
C VAL A 37 6.77 9.79 9.04
N ASP A 38 6.39 10.08 10.28
CA ASP A 38 7.30 10.08 11.43
C ASP A 38 7.44 8.68 12.03
N LYS A 39 6.31 8.03 12.33
CA LYS A 39 6.32 6.69 12.93
C LYS A 39 5.50 5.72 12.10
N ILE A 40 6.02 4.49 12.01
CA ILE A 40 5.32 3.38 11.40
C ILE A 40 4.91 2.40 12.50
N ILE A 41 3.61 2.17 12.62
CA ILE A 41 3.01 1.24 13.57
C ILE A 41 2.54 0.02 12.79
N THR A 42 3.22 -1.11 12.99
CA THR A 42 2.94 -2.31 12.23
C THR A 42 1.85 -3.15 12.85
N THR A 43 0.96 -3.68 12.01
CA THR A 43 -0.05 -4.67 12.36
C THR A 43 0.26 -6.01 11.69
N ASP A 44 -0.33 -7.10 12.19
CA ASP A 44 -0.12 -8.45 11.64
C ASP A 44 -1.46 -9.15 11.36
N HIS A 45 -2.31 -8.48 10.59
CA HIS A 45 -3.66 -8.96 10.30
C HIS A 45 -3.71 -10.37 9.70
N ARG A 46 -2.68 -10.79 8.95
CA ARG A 46 -2.64 -12.13 8.33
C ARG A 46 -2.53 -13.22 9.40
N ASN A 47 -1.65 -13.04 10.38
CA ASN A 47 -1.48 -13.98 11.48
C ASN A 47 -2.62 -13.87 12.49
N TRP A 48 -3.09 -12.67 12.78
CA TRP A 48 -4.26 -12.48 13.65
C TRP A 48 -5.50 -13.21 13.13
N LYS A 49 -5.74 -13.19 11.80
CA LYS A 49 -6.85 -13.94 11.21
C LYS A 49 -6.69 -15.46 11.36
N LYS A 50 -5.47 -15.98 11.25
CA LYS A 50 -5.20 -17.43 11.34
C LYS A 50 -5.29 -17.95 12.78
N GLN A 51 -4.91 -17.14 13.76
CA GLN A 51 -4.77 -17.52 15.16
C GLN A 51 -5.48 -16.54 16.11
N PHE A 52 -6.71 -16.15 15.76
CA PHE A 52 -7.45 -15.08 16.43
C PHE A 52 -7.57 -15.28 17.95
N PHE A 53 -7.72 -16.52 18.41
CA PHE A 53 -7.86 -16.86 19.84
C PHE A 53 -6.53 -17.12 20.56
N SER A 54 -5.38 -17.06 19.88
CA SER A 54 -4.09 -17.28 20.52
C SER A 54 -3.74 -16.14 21.50
N LYS A 55 -2.93 -16.48 22.51
CA LYS A 55 -2.41 -15.50 23.46
C LYS A 55 -1.54 -14.46 22.74
N ASP A 56 -0.68 -14.90 21.84
CA ASP A 56 0.24 -14.05 21.07
C ASP A 56 -0.52 -13.03 20.21
N THR A 57 -1.62 -13.44 19.58
CA THR A 57 -2.47 -12.52 18.81
C THR A 57 -3.08 -11.45 19.70
N ARG A 58 -3.59 -11.83 20.87
CA ARG A 58 -4.20 -10.86 21.81
C ARG A 58 -3.17 -9.88 22.36
N GLU A 59 -1.96 -10.34 22.67
CA GLU A 59 -0.87 -9.50 23.16
C GLU A 59 -0.40 -8.55 22.06
N SER A 60 -0.20 -9.04 20.85
CA SER A 60 0.17 -8.23 19.69
C SER A 60 -0.86 -7.14 19.39
N LEU A 61 -2.15 -7.51 19.36
CA LEU A 61 -3.24 -6.58 19.15
C LEU A 61 -3.30 -5.51 20.26
N ARG A 62 -3.22 -5.95 21.52
CA ARG A 62 -3.20 -5.05 22.68
C ARG A 62 -2.03 -4.07 22.61
N HIS A 63 -0.84 -4.54 22.22
CA HIS A 63 0.33 -3.69 22.05
C HIS A 63 0.09 -2.58 21.02
N VAL A 64 -0.46 -2.93 19.85
CA VAL A 64 -0.79 -1.96 18.80
C VAL A 64 -1.84 -0.95 19.29
N VAL A 65 -2.92 -1.42 19.91
CA VAL A 65 -3.99 -0.54 20.43
C VAL A 65 -3.46 0.39 21.51
N ASN A 66 -2.65 -0.11 22.45
CA ASN A 66 -2.05 0.73 23.48
C ASN A 66 -1.15 1.81 22.88
N LYS A 67 -0.26 1.42 21.95
CA LYS A 67 0.63 2.38 21.26
C LYS A 67 -0.14 3.48 20.55
N LEU A 68 -1.28 3.15 19.94
CA LEU A 68 -2.17 4.13 19.29
C LEU A 68 -2.88 5.02 20.31
N ASN A 69 -3.31 4.46 21.44
CA ASN A 69 -3.99 5.21 22.48
C ASN A 69 -3.06 6.13 23.31
N GLU A 70 -1.76 5.82 23.33
CA GLU A 70 -0.72 6.65 23.96
C GLU A 70 -0.31 7.84 23.07
N GLY A 71 -0.62 7.77 21.77
CA GLY A 71 -0.33 8.85 20.83
C GLY A 71 -1.24 10.06 21.09
N ASN A 72 -0.68 11.25 21.03
CA ASN A 72 -1.43 12.50 21.14
C ASN A 72 -1.77 13.01 19.74
N TYR A 73 -2.79 12.41 19.11
CA TYR A 73 -3.19 12.71 17.73
C TYR A 73 -4.29 13.79 17.71
N ASP A 74 -4.10 14.83 16.92
CA ASP A 74 -5.14 15.84 16.64
C ASP A 74 -6.25 15.24 15.77
N LEU A 75 -5.92 14.26 14.92
CA LEU A 75 -6.84 13.62 13.99
C LEU A 75 -6.43 12.19 13.68
N VAL A 76 -7.40 11.27 13.65
CA VAL A 76 -7.21 9.90 13.20
C VAL A 76 -8.09 9.64 11.98
N VAL A 77 -7.49 9.18 10.86
CA VAL A 77 -8.21 8.93 9.61
C VAL A 77 -7.98 7.51 9.12
N ASP A 78 -9.04 6.74 8.94
CA ASP A 78 -8.95 5.44 8.27
C ASP A 78 -8.96 5.65 6.76
N MET A 79 -7.76 5.59 6.16
CA MET A 79 -7.57 5.75 4.72
C MET A 79 -7.89 4.46 3.94
N GLN A 80 -8.00 3.31 4.59
CA GLN A 80 -8.24 2.02 3.92
C GLN A 80 -9.73 1.70 3.78
N ASN A 81 -10.54 2.07 4.76
CA ASN A 81 -12.00 1.92 4.77
C ASN A 81 -12.48 0.48 4.47
N ASN A 82 -11.80 -0.51 5.05
CA ASN A 82 -12.18 -1.93 5.00
C ASN A 82 -12.36 -2.51 6.40
N LEU A 83 -12.86 -3.74 6.51
CA LEU A 83 -13.14 -4.37 7.80
C LEU A 83 -11.90 -4.53 8.70
N LYS A 84 -10.72 -4.72 8.13
CA LYS A 84 -9.48 -4.90 8.91
C LYS A 84 -9.04 -3.61 9.59
N SER A 85 -9.05 -2.49 8.86
CA SER A 85 -8.73 -1.18 9.41
C SER A 85 -9.82 -0.69 10.35
N ALA A 86 -11.09 -0.89 9.98
CA ALA A 86 -12.23 -0.57 10.83
C ALA A 86 -12.20 -1.29 12.18
N PHE A 87 -11.70 -2.53 12.22
CA PHE A 87 -11.52 -3.26 13.49
C PHE A 87 -10.53 -2.57 14.43
N ILE A 88 -9.39 -2.08 13.93
CA ILE A 88 -8.46 -1.29 14.72
C ILE A 88 -9.10 0.04 15.13
N SER A 89 -9.76 0.73 14.20
CA SER A 89 -10.46 1.99 14.47
C SER A 89 -11.51 1.87 15.58
N TYR A 90 -12.19 0.74 15.68
CA TYR A 90 -13.16 0.47 16.74
C TYR A 90 -12.52 0.25 18.12
N LEU A 91 -11.27 -0.28 18.18
CA LEU A 91 -10.59 -0.62 19.42
C LEU A 91 -9.84 0.55 20.05
N ILE A 92 -9.54 1.59 19.30
CA ILE A 92 -8.82 2.76 19.83
C ILE A 92 -9.79 3.76 20.45
N LYS A 93 -9.26 4.59 21.37
CA LYS A 93 -10.06 5.57 22.12
C LYS A 93 -10.22 6.92 21.40
N HIS A 94 -9.58 7.09 20.25
CA HIS A 94 -9.66 8.31 19.48
C HIS A 94 -10.91 8.34 18.60
N ASP A 95 -11.41 9.53 18.33
CA ASP A 95 -12.41 9.74 17.29
C ASP A 95 -11.80 9.50 15.91
N VAL A 96 -12.34 8.53 15.19
CA VAL A 96 -11.83 8.14 13.87
C VAL A 96 -12.73 8.68 12.77
N ILE A 97 -12.11 9.33 11.80
CA ILE A 97 -12.76 9.75 10.55
C ILE A 97 -12.55 8.67 9.49
N GLY A 98 -13.60 8.35 8.77
CA GLY A 98 -13.55 7.44 7.63
C GLY A 98 -14.64 7.73 6.61
N MET A 99 -14.71 6.92 5.57
CA MET A 99 -15.76 7.07 4.56
C MET A 99 -17.12 6.61 5.07
N ASP A 100 -18.19 7.23 4.61
CA ASP A 100 -19.56 6.85 4.94
C ASP A 100 -20.00 5.51 4.31
N ALA A 101 -21.22 5.05 4.60
CA ALA A 101 -21.77 3.80 4.10
C ALA A 101 -21.81 3.72 2.56
N LYS A 102 -21.99 4.86 1.88
CA LYS A 102 -22.04 4.93 0.42
C LYS A 102 -20.66 4.91 -0.21
N SER A 103 -19.64 5.33 0.51
CA SER A 103 -18.28 5.53 0.04
C SER A 103 -17.30 4.46 0.49
N ALA A 104 -17.51 3.84 1.66
CA ALA A 104 -16.60 2.83 2.22
C ALA A 104 -16.35 1.68 1.24
N ARG A 105 -15.14 1.12 1.29
CA ARG A 105 -14.74 0.00 0.45
C ARG A 105 -15.49 -1.29 0.78
N GLU A 106 -15.68 -1.53 2.07
CA GLU A 106 -16.35 -2.73 2.57
C GLU A 106 -17.45 -2.32 3.57
N PHE A 107 -18.68 -2.84 3.37
CA PHE A 107 -19.72 -2.74 4.36
C PHE A 107 -19.50 -3.84 5.43
N PRO A 108 -19.64 -3.57 6.73
CA PRO A 108 -20.07 -2.33 7.41
C PRO A 108 -18.94 -1.51 8.04
N ALA A 109 -17.76 -1.38 7.42
CA ALA A 109 -16.59 -0.68 7.99
C ALA A 109 -16.91 0.71 8.55
N HIS A 110 -17.84 1.45 7.91
CA HIS A 110 -18.26 2.79 8.32
C HIS A 110 -18.86 2.87 9.74
N LEU A 111 -19.27 1.74 10.33
CA LEU A 111 -19.81 1.72 11.68
C LEU A 111 -18.74 1.97 12.76
N ALA A 112 -17.46 1.74 12.42
CA ALA A 112 -16.34 1.98 13.32
C ALA A 112 -15.90 3.46 13.41
N TYR A 113 -16.48 4.35 12.60
CA TYR A 113 -16.03 5.74 12.53
C TYR A 113 -16.99 6.68 13.25
N SER A 114 -16.41 7.58 14.08
CA SER A 114 -17.14 8.64 14.78
C SER A 114 -17.65 9.69 13.77
N ASN A 115 -16.78 10.06 12.84
CA ASN A 115 -17.11 11.01 11.77
C ASN A 115 -17.02 10.35 10.38
N LYS A 116 -18.03 10.58 9.56
CA LYS A 116 -18.20 9.92 8.26
C LYS A 116 -18.22 10.91 7.12
N ILE A 117 -17.31 10.72 6.18
CA ILE A 117 -17.15 11.60 5.02
C ILE A 117 -17.65 10.89 3.75
N ASN A 118 -18.52 11.58 3.02
CA ASN A 118 -18.93 11.12 1.69
C ASN A 118 -17.86 11.43 0.65
N VAL A 119 -17.44 10.38 -0.09
CA VAL A 119 -16.47 10.45 -1.19
C VAL A 119 -17.01 9.65 -2.37
N ASP A 120 -17.09 10.25 -3.55
CA ASP A 120 -17.66 9.60 -4.74
C ASP A 120 -16.86 8.32 -5.11
N LYS A 121 -17.56 7.18 -5.18
CA LYS A 121 -16.97 5.89 -5.56
C LYS A 121 -16.43 5.83 -6.99
N ARG A 122 -16.90 6.72 -7.86
CA ARG A 122 -16.48 6.77 -9.27
C ARG A 122 -15.11 7.42 -9.45
N LEU A 123 -14.63 8.14 -8.45
CA LEU A 123 -13.29 8.74 -8.49
C LEU A 123 -12.21 7.65 -8.49
N HIS A 124 -11.10 7.96 -9.15
CA HIS A 124 -9.90 7.13 -9.08
C HIS A 124 -9.43 6.94 -7.62
N ALA A 125 -8.82 5.80 -7.31
CA ALA A 125 -8.43 5.46 -5.94
C ALA A 125 -7.57 6.52 -5.26
N ILE A 126 -6.66 7.16 -5.97
CA ILE A 126 -5.80 8.25 -5.46
C ILE A 126 -6.67 9.48 -5.11
N GLU A 127 -7.55 9.90 -6.03
CA GLU A 127 -8.42 11.06 -5.80
C GLU A 127 -9.37 10.85 -4.62
N ARG A 128 -9.85 9.61 -4.43
CA ARG A 128 -10.65 9.27 -3.24
C ARG A 128 -9.89 9.44 -1.95
N GLN A 129 -8.61 9.07 -1.90
CA GLN A 129 -7.78 9.25 -0.72
C GLN A 129 -7.49 10.73 -0.45
N LYS A 130 -7.18 11.48 -1.49
CA LYS A 130 -6.98 12.93 -1.40
C LYS A 130 -8.25 13.62 -0.88
N GLU A 131 -9.41 13.30 -1.45
CA GLU A 131 -10.69 13.90 -1.05
C GLU A 131 -11.06 13.55 0.39
N LEU A 132 -10.84 12.31 0.84
CA LEU A 132 -11.07 11.92 2.23
C LEU A 132 -10.20 12.74 3.18
N LEU A 133 -8.88 12.78 2.95
CA LEU A 133 -7.95 13.49 3.83
C LEU A 133 -8.18 15.00 3.76
N GLY A 134 -8.40 15.58 2.57
CA GLY A 134 -8.67 16.99 2.41
C GLY A 134 -9.94 17.46 3.15
N LYS A 135 -11.01 16.68 3.05
CA LYS A 135 -12.25 16.97 3.82
C LYS A 135 -12.05 16.79 5.32
N ALA A 136 -11.27 15.80 5.75
CA ALA A 136 -10.95 15.58 7.16
C ALA A 136 -10.13 16.74 7.75
N LEU A 137 -9.23 17.31 6.96
CA LEU A 137 -8.35 18.42 7.34
C LEU A 137 -8.91 19.80 6.98
N GLY A 138 -10.08 19.88 6.34
CA GLY A 138 -10.78 21.14 6.04
C GLY A 138 -10.26 21.90 4.82
N TYR A 139 -9.54 21.26 3.88
CA TYR A 139 -9.12 21.91 2.64
C TYR A 139 -9.72 21.25 1.39
N LYS A 140 -9.70 21.99 0.28
CA LYS A 140 -10.20 21.51 -1.02
C LYS A 140 -9.06 20.94 -1.86
N CYS A 141 -9.19 19.69 -2.30
CA CYS A 141 -8.17 19.02 -3.08
C CYS A 141 -8.02 19.57 -4.51
N LYS A 142 -6.80 19.62 -5.00
CA LYS A 142 -6.47 19.94 -6.38
C LYS A 142 -6.67 18.69 -7.25
N LYS A 143 -7.40 18.79 -8.34
CA LYS A 143 -7.56 17.71 -9.31
C LYS A 143 -6.27 17.53 -10.13
N ASN A 144 -6.01 16.30 -10.55
CA ASN A 144 -4.91 15.95 -11.48
C ASN A 144 -3.48 16.27 -10.98
N ASN A 145 -3.28 16.61 -9.73
CA ASN A 145 -1.96 16.76 -9.12
C ASN A 145 -1.64 15.49 -8.31
N VAL A 146 -0.76 14.63 -8.84
CA VAL A 146 -0.37 13.37 -8.18
C VAL A 146 1.12 13.42 -7.89
N ASN A 147 1.46 13.75 -6.64
CA ASN A 147 2.82 13.70 -6.13
C ASN A 147 2.90 12.66 -5.00
N PHE A 148 3.64 11.58 -5.21
CA PHE A 148 3.79 10.53 -4.19
C PHE A 148 4.72 10.94 -3.04
N GLY A 149 5.48 12.02 -3.16
CA GLY A 149 6.42 12.48 -2.14
C GLY A 149 7.55 11.49 -1.84
N ALA A 150 7.67 10.42 -2.63
CA ALA A 150 8.62 9.36 -2.37
C ALA A 150 10.07 9.84 -2.57
N LEU A 151 10.92 9.63 -1.55
CA LEU A 151 12.33 9.98 -1.60
C LEU A 151 13.13 8.81 -2.16
N PHE A 152 13.60 8.93 -3.40
CA PHE A 152 14.41 7.89 -4.09
C PHE A 152 15.66 7.48 -3.32
N LYS A 153 16.23 8.36 -2.49
CA LYS A 153 17.36 8.04 -1.63
C LYS A 153 17.08 6.93 -0.60
N ASN A 154 15.81 6.66 -0.33
CA ASN A 154 15.39 5.62 0.60
C ASN A 154 15.22 4.25 -0.09
N PHE A 155 15.40 4.18 -1.42
CA PHE A 155 15.38 2.92 -2.15
C PHE A 155 16.75 2.28 -2.15
N VAL A 156 16.78 0.99 -1.83
CA VAL A 156 17.98 0.18 -1.99
C VAL A 156 18.13 -0.17 -3.47
N LYS A 157 19.28 0.16 -4.06
CA LYS A 157 19.58 -0.28 -5.43
C LYS A 157 19.76 -1.80 -5.44
N PRO A 158 19.15 -2.51 -6.40
CA PRO A 158 19.41 -3.93 -6.55
C PRO A 158 20.89 -4.15 -6.91
N ASN A 159 21.48 -5.24 -6.38
CA ASN A 159 22.87 -5.60 -6.70
C ASN A 159 22.92 -6.39 -8.02
N ILE A 160 22.57 -5.73 -9.10
CA ILE A 160 22.57 -6.26 -10.47
C ILE A 160 23.14 -5.21 -11.42
N GLU A 161 23.80 -5.67 -12.47
CA GLU A 161 24.18 -4.81 -13.59
C GLU A 161 22.93 -4.52 -14.43
N LEU A 162 22.58 -3.24 -14.50
CA LEU A 162 21.45 -2.79 -15.32
C LEU A 162 21.98 -2.24 -16.65
N ALA A 163 21.41 -2.72 -17.74
CA ALA A 163 21.58 -2.07 -19.03
C ALA A 163 20.98 -0.64 -19.01
N ASN A 164 21.40 0.21 -19.95
CA ASN A 164 20.85 1.57 -20.07
C ASN A 164 19.34 1.57 -20.36
N GLU A 165 18.88 0.58 -21.13
CA GLU A 165 17.48 0.34 -21.42
C GLU A 165 17.12 -1.09 -21.07
N TYR A 166 16.03 -1.28 -20.37
CA TYR A 166 15.49 -2.59 -19.99
C TYR A 166 13.99 -2.53 -19.76
N ILE A 167 13.34 -3.68 -19.80
CA ILE A 167 11.91 -3.82 -19.50
C ILE A 167 11.77 -4.61 -18.19
N VAL A 168 10.90 -4.14 -17.29
CA VAL A 168 10.51 -4.89 -16.10
C VAL A 168 9.19 -5.59 -16.37
N LEU A 169 9.19 -6.93 -16.29
CA LEU A 169 8.02 -7.78 -16.48
C LEU A 169 7.50 -8.22 -15.10
N VAL A 170 6.41 -7.60 -14.64
CA VAL A 170 5.77 -7.93 -13.36
C VAL A 170 4.81 -9.11 -13.57
N GLN A 171 5.31 -10.33 -13.40
CA GLN A 171 4.61 -11.56 -13.77
C GLN A 171 3.73 -12.15 -12.65
N ASN A 172 3.86 -11.67 -11.41
CA ASN A 172 3.17 -12.22 -10.25
C ASN A 172 1.90 -11.47 -9.88
N ALA A 173 0.91 -12.20 -9.39
CA ALA A 173 -0.28 -11.65 -8.78
C ALA A 173 -0.74 -12.56 -7.64
N SER A 174 -1.36 -11.97 -6.60
CA SER A 174 -1.85 -12.70 -5.41
C SER A 174 -2.95 -13.75 -5.72
N TRP A 175 -3.62 -13.63 -6.86
CA TRP A 175 -4.66 -14.53 -7.30
C TRP A 175 -4.24 -15.25 -8.58
N ILE A 176 -4.29 -16.57 -8.57
CA ILE A 176 -3.90 -17.40 -9.71
C ILE A 176 -4.69 -17.04 -10.98
N THR A 177 -5.96 -16.67 -10.82
CA THR A 177 -6.83 -16.22 -11.93
C THR A 177 -6.40 -14.89 -12.58
N LYS A 178 -5.46 -14.17 -11.97
CA LYS A 178 -4.87 -12.93 -12.48
C LYS A 178 -3.45 -13.13 -13.03
N GLN A 179 -2.91 -14.35 -12.89
CA GLN A 179 -1.61 -14.67 -13.44
C GLN A 179 -1.76 -15.12 -14.89
N TRP A 180 -0.94 -14.59 -15.75
CA TRP A 180 -0.83 -15.05 -17.12
C TRP A 180 -0.05 -16.36 -17.16
N SER A 181 -0.30 -17.24 -18.14
CA SER A 181 0.40 -18.53 -18.20
C SER A 181 1.89 -18.36 -18.51
N ILE A 182 2.69 -19.36 -18.16
CA ILE A 182 4.14 -19.36 -18.42
C ILE A 182 4.41 -19.26 -19.91
N GLU A 183 3.68 -20.02 -20.74
CA GLU A 183 3.81 -20.05 -22.19
C GLU A 183 3.56 -18.67 -22.82
N ASN A 184 2.56 -17.96 -22.31
CA ASN A 184 2.26 -16.62 -22.80
C ASN A 184 3.36 -15.60 -22.42
N TRP A 185 3.93 -15.72 -21.21
CA TRP A 185 5.08 -14.92 -20.81
C TRP A 185 6.32 -15.22 -21.67
N GLN A 186 6.57 -16.49 -21.95
CA GLN A 186 7.65 -16.92 -22.82
C GLN A 186 7.49 -16.42 -24.24
N GLU A 187 6.29 -16.45 -24.79
CA GLU A 187 6.01 -15.89 -26.11
C GLU A 187 6.26 -14.36 -26.14
N LEU A 188 5.86 -13.64 -25.09
CA LEU A 188 6.17 -12.23 -24.95
C LEU A 188 7.68 -11.96 -24.89
N ILE A 189 8.42 -12.77 -24.14
CA ILE A 189 9.89 -12.67 -24.04
C ILE A 189 10.55 -12.82 -25.40
N ARG A 190 10.17 -13.83 -26.20
CA ARG A 190 10.72 -14.01 -27.56
C ARG A 190 10.52 -12.79 -28.44
N ARG A 191 9.33 -12.19 -28.40
CA ARG A 191 9.02 -10.96 -29.17
C ARG A 191 9.81 -9.74 -28.73
N ILE A 192 10.13 -9.63 -27.44
CA ILE A 192 10.96 -8.54 -26.91
C ILE A 192 12.43 -8.78 -27.25
N GLU A 193 12.90 -10.03 -27.16
CA GLU A 193 14.27 -10.43 -27.50
C GLU A 193 14.64 -10.09 -28.95
N GLU A 194 13.70 -10.25 -29.90
CA GLU A 194 13.87 -9.81 -31.30
C GLU A 194 14.24 -8.32 -31.43
N LYS A 195 13.92 -7.51 -30.40
CA LYS A 195 14.23 -6.07 -30.35
C LYS A 195 15.55 -5.78 -29.62
N GLY A 196 16.20 -6.81 -29.08
CA GLY A 196 17.47 -6.67 -28.37
C GLY A 196 17.38 -5.96 -27.01
N VAL A 197 16.20 -5.97 -26.35
CA VAL A 197 15.99 -5.28 -25.07
C VAL A 197 16.03 -6.27 -23.90
N PRO A 198 16.93 -6.10 -22.90
CA PRO A 198 16.97 -6.92 -21.70
C PRO A 198 15.69 -6.84 -20.87
N MET A 199 15.35 -7.95 -20.23
CA MET A 199 14.13 -8.08 -19.43
C MET A 199 14.45 -8.52 -17.99
N LEU A 200 13.78 -7.92 -17.02
CA LEU A 200 13.93 -8.24 -15.60
C LEU A 200 12.58 -8.68 -15.02
N LEU A 201 12.57 -9.82 -14.34
CA LEU A 201 11.38 -10.39 -13.71
C LEU A 201 11.56 -10.37 -12.18
N PRO A 202 11.03 -9.37 -11.47
CA PRO A 202 11.14 -9.31 -10.01
C PRO A 202 10.23 -10.33 -9.34
N SER A 203 10.68 -10.86 -8.19
CA SER A 203 9.95 -11.79 -7.35
C SER A 203 9.95 -11.31 -5.88
N GLY A 204 8.89 -11.61 -5.14
CA GLY A 204 8.75 -11.24 -3.74
C GLY A 204 8.96 -12.40 -2.75
N ASN A 205 9.09 -13.63 -3.25
CA ASN A 205 9.33 -14.84 -2.46
C ASN A 205 9.94 -15.95 -3.35
N LEU A 206 10.31 -17.08 -2.73
CA LEU A 206 10.96 -18.18 -3.44
C LEU A 206 10.07 -18.86 -4.51
N GLU A 207 8.79 -19.00 -4.26
CA GLU A 207 7.84 -19.58 -5.23
C GLU A 207 7.74 -18.70 -6.48
N GLU A 208 7.63 -17.40 -6.29
CA GLU A 208 7.63 -16.43 -7.37
C GLU A 208 8.96 -16.40 -8.14
N LEU A 209 10.08 -16.58 -7.43
CA LEU A 209 11.41 -16.66 -8.04
C LEU A 209 11.55 -17.91 -8.94
N GLU A 210 11.12 -19.07 -8.46
CA GLU A 210 11.17 -20.30 -9.27
C GLU A 210 10.29 -20.17 -10.54
N ARG A 211 9.11 -19.59 -10.39
CA ARG A 211 8.26 -19.28 -11.55
C ARG A 211 8.94 -18.29 -12.51
N ALA A 212 9.58 -17.24 -11.99
CA ALA A 212 10.31 -16.28 -12.81
C ALA A 212 11.47 -16.93 -13.57
N LYS A 213 12.23 -17.82 -12.92
CA LYS A 213 13.29 -18.61 -13.57
C LYS A 213 12.75 -19.48 -14.70
N GLU A 214 11.62 -20.17 -14.49
CA GLU A 214 10.97 -20.97 -15.51
C GLU A 214 10.55 -20.12 -16.72
N ILE A 215 9.98 -18.94 -16.49
CA ILE A 215 9.63 -18.00 -17.55
C ILE A 215 10.87 -17.52 -18.31
N CYS A 216 11.97 -17.21 -17.61
CA CYS A 216 13.21 -16.72 -18.21
C CYS A 216 14.01 -17.79 -18.95
N SER A 217 13.75 -19.08 -18.72
CA SER A 217 14.59 -20.20 -19.20
C SER A 217 14.77 -20.30 -20.72
N ILE A 218 14.01 -19.51 -21.48
CA ILE A 218 14.01 -19.54 -22.95
C ILE A 218 14.85 -18.43 -23.58
N SER A 219 15.44 -17.52 -22.80
CA SER A 219 16.18 -16.35 -23.29
C SER A 219 17.26 -15.89 -22.32
N ASP A 220 18.47 -15.69 -22.82
CA ASP A 220 19.59 -15.14 -22.05
C ASP A 220 19.41 -13.63 -21.76
N MET A 221 18.47 -12.97 -22.42
CA MET A 221 18.14 -11.56 -22.19
C MET A 221 17.09 -11.35 -21.09
N ALA A 222 16.53 -12.43 -20.54
CA ALA A 222 15.54 -12.38 -19.45
C ALA A 222 16.16 -12.89 -18.14
N GLN A 223 16.13 -12.06 -17.10
CA GLN A 223 16.71 -12.36 -15.80
C GLN A 223 15.64 -12.34 -14.69
N ALA A 224 15.56 -13.42 -13.93
CA ALA A 224 14.77 -13.51 -12.69
C ALA A 224 15.54 -12.87 -11.52
N LEU A 225 14.83 -12.04 -10.70
CA LEU A 225 15.40 -11.30 -9.57
C LEU A 225 14.72 -11.68 -8.26
#